data_7057bf3570abb10824a3c1e46e4eccc7
#
_entry.id   7057bf3570abb10824a3c1e46e4eccc7
#
_cell.length_a   1.000
_cell.length_b   1.000
_cell.length_c   1.000
_cell.angle_alpha   90.00
_cell.angle_beta   90.00
_cell.angle_gamma   90.00
#
_symmetry.space_group_name_H-M   'P 1'
#
loop_
_entity.id
_entity.type
_entity.pdbx_description
1 polymer ?
#
loop_
_entity_poly.entity_id
_entity_poly.type
_entity_poly.pdbx_seq_one_letter_code
_entity_poly.pdbx_strand_id
1 'polypeptide(L)'
;MTAVATATLTGCCSKSNEAETAADFVDDVKVALADSGRIDLSKLQWTREPKAFEVKGDTIAITTAPHTDLWQRTYYHFQNDNAPVLQMKTKEKFFSFVVKTDFTQSHQRFDQCGIVMYLDSENWLKGSVEYENDEFQHLGSVATNKGYSDWATTAIPADVKTMWYRFSRREDDYCIECSQDGVNFSQMRICHMYAAAEEIQFGIYACSPEESSFTAVFSDMKINECAWKAHDGQQPDE
;
A
#
# COMPACT_ATOMS: atom_id res chain seq x y z
N MET A 1 76.13 -23.40 -13.30
CA MET A 1 75.70 -22.22 -12.53
C MET A 1 74.97 -21.34 -13.45
N THR A 2 73.65 -21.43 -13.45
CA THR A 2 72.76 -20.68 -14.34
C THR A 2 71.83 -19.81 -13.49
N ALA A 3 72.01 -18.54 -13.60
CA ALA A 3 71.20 -17.56 -12.86
C ALA A 3 69.85 -17.34 -13.61
N VAL A 4 68.77 -17.51 -12.90
CA VAL A 4 67.40 -17.19 -13.39
C VAL A 4 67.02 -15.81 -12.89
N ALA A 5 66.75 -14.91 -13.82
CA ALA A 5 66.25 -13.55 -13.54
C ALA A 5 64.73 -13.59 -13.48
N THR A 6 64.17 -13.19 -12.33
CA THR A 6 62.75 -13.07 -12.09
C THR A 6 62.35 -11.61 -12.42
N ALA A 7 61.48 -11.42 -13.44
CA ALA A 7 60.90 -10.12 -13.76
C ALA A 7 59.56 -9.98 -13.02
N THR A 8 59.46 -8.97 -12.15
CA THR A 8 58.23 -8.55 -11.50
C THR A 8 57.51 -7.54 -12.36
N LEU A 9 56.36 -7.92 -12.88
CA LEU A 9 55.40 -7.02 -13.54
C LEU A 9 54.48 -6.37 -12.48
N THR A 10 54.66 -5.07 -12.24
CA THR A 10 53.74 -4.23 -11.48
C THR A 10 52.63 -3.78 -12.41
N GLY A 11 51.47 -4.40 -12.33
CA GLY A 11 50.27 -3.94 -12.99
C GLY A 11 49.62 -2.83 -12.16
N CYS A 12 49.65 -1.60 -12.67
CA CYS A 12 48.81 -0.51 -12.19
C CYS A 12 47.35 -0.80 -12.60
N CYS A 13 46.50 -1.20 -11.63
CA CYS A 13 45.06 -1.26 -11.82
C CYS A 13 44.47 0.12 -11.49
N SER A 14 44.23 0.93 -12.51
CA SER A 14 43.46 2.15 -12.40
C SER A 14 41.96 1.75 -12.19
N LYS A 15 41.50 1.87 -10.96
CA LYS A 15 40.05 1.85 -10.67
C LYS A 15 39.46 3.15 -11.18
N SER A 16 38.75 3.09 -12.29
CA SER A 16 37.77 4.11 -12.66
C SER A 16 36.63 4.06 -11.66
N ASN A 17 36.60 5.01 -10.74
CA ASN A 17 35.39 5.35 -10.00
C ASN A 17 34.42 6.00 -11.00
N GLU A 18 33.58 5.20 -11.65
CA GLU A 18 32.34 5.71 -12.19
C GLU A 18 31.43 5.99 -10.98
N ALA A 19 31.34 7.27 -10.62
CA ALA A 19 30.29 7.75 -9.77
C ALA A 19 28.99 7.54 -10.57
N GLU A 20 28.18 6.54 -10.19
CA GLU A 20 26.77 6.50 -10.57
C GLU A 20 26.18 7.85 -10.14
N THR A 21 25.84 8.67 -11.10
CA THR A 21 25.01 9.85 -10.88
C THR A 21 23.67 9.31 -10.42
N ALA A 22 23.36 9.46 -9.12
CA ALA A 22 22.05 9.20 -8.59
C ALA A 22 21.08 10.02 -9.46
N ALA A 23 20.23 9.32 -10.24
CA ALA A 23 19.15 9.97 -10.95
C ALA A 23 18.33 10.73 -9.90
N ASP A 24 18.07 12.02 -10.15
CA ASP A 24 17.31 12.85 -9.24
C ASP A 24 15.98 12.14 -8.94
N PHE A 25 15.74 11.78 -7.67
CA PHE A 25 14.51 11.14 -7.24
C PHE A 25 13.34 12.10 -7.49
N VAL A 26 12.45 11.73 -8.39
CA VAL A 26 11.21 12.46 -8.65
C VAL A 26 10.14 11.91 -7.70
N ASP A 27 9.66 12.75 -6.79
CA ASP A 27 8.58 12.39 -5.88
C ASP A 27 7.22 12.56 -6.59
N ASP A 28 6.64 11.43 -7.00
CA ASP A 28 5.40 11.42 -7.77
C ASP A 28 4.20 11.98 -6.98
N VAL A 29 4.21 11.96 -5.64
CA VAL A 29 3.20 12.61 -4.79
C VAL A 29 3.29 14.12 -4.90
N LYS A 30 4.49 14.70 -4.86
CA LYS A 30 4.69 16.14 -5.08
C LYS A 30 4.26 16.58 -6.48
N VAL A 31 4.53 15.76 -7.49
CA VAL A 31 4.06 16.00 -8.86
C VAL A 31 2.53 15.96 -8.91
N ALA A 32 1.89 14.96 -8.31
CA ALA A 32 0.44 14.86 -8.26
C ALA A 32 -0.21 16.04 -7.52
N LEU A 33 0.34 16.46 -6.38
CA LEU A 33 -0.14 17.64 -5.65
C LEU A 33 -0.09 18.92 -6.49
N ALA A 34 0.95 19.07 -7.31
CA ALA A 34 1.09 20.20 -8.23
C ALA A 34 0.14 20.11 -9.44
N ASP A 35 -0.30 18.90 -9.84
CA ASP A 35 -1.23 18.64 -10.96
C ASP A 35 -2.66 18.31 -10.46
N SER A 36 -3.19 19.13 -9.56
CA SER A 36 -4.58 19.00 -9.06
C SER A 36 -4.92 17.63 -8.46
N GLY A 37 -3.94 16.94 -7.93
CA GLY A 37 -4.10 15.64 -7.27
C GLY A 37 -4.16 14.44 -8.22
N ARG A 38 -3.96 14.63 -9.52
CA ARG A 38 -4.01 13.56 -10.51
C ARG A 38 -2.84 12.60 -10.33
N ILE A 39 -3.14 11.31 -10.30
CA ILE A 39 -2.14 10.24 -10.29
C ILE A 39 -1.88 9.75 -11.72
N ASP A 40 -0.62 9.70 -12.10
CA ASP A 40 -0.19 8.97 -13.29
C ASP A 40 -0.06 7.48 -12.94
N LEU A 41 -1.01 6.66 -13.37
CA LEU A 41 -1.04 5.22 -13.06
C LEU A 41 0.20 4.46 -13.58
N SER A 42 0.91 5.00 -14.57
CA SER A 42 2.15 4.40 -15.08
C SER A 42 3.32 4.49 -14.08
N LYS A 43 3.20 5.33 -13.05
CA LYS A 43 4.17 5.48 -11.97
C LYS A 43 3.99 4.50 -10.84
N LEU A 44 2.83 3.84 -10.76
CA LEU A 44 2.60 2.78 -9.80
C LEU A 44 3.44 1.55 -10.15
N GLN A 45 3.99 0.90 -9.14
CA GLN A 45 4.85 -0.26 -9.29
C GLN A 45 4.30 -1.44 -8.50
N TRP A 46 4.32 -2.61 -9.12
CA TRP A 46 3.97 -3.85 -8.44
C TRP A 46 5.08 -4.26 -7.47
N THR A 47 4.73 -4.39 -6.20
CA THR A 47 5.54 -5.14 -5.22
C THR A 47 5.35 -6.64 -5.47
N ARG A 48 4.11 -7.04 -5.75
CA ARG A 48 3.72 -8.38 -6.22
C ARG A 48 2.66 -8.23 -7.29
N GLU A 49 3.01 -8.60 -8.52
CA GLU A 49 2.10 -8.51 -9.66
C GLU A 49 1.09 -9.67 -9.63
N PRO A 50 -0.21 -9.43 -9.82
CA PRO A 50 -1.21 -10.48 -9.96
C PRO A 50 -1.07 -11.19 -11.29
N LYS A 51 -1.64 -12.41 -11.40
CA LYS A 51 -1.66 -13.15 -12.66
C LYS A 51 -2.52 -12.48 -13.75
N ALA A 52 -3.50 -11.67 -13.34
CA ALA A 52 -4.38 -10.95 -14.25
C ALA A 52 -4.76 -9.58 -13.66
N PHE A 53 -4.57 -8.55 -14.46
CA PHE A 53 -5.04 -7.19 -14.19
C PHE A 53 -5.30 -6.46 -15.51
N GLU A 54 -6.08 -5.40 -15.44
CA GLU A 54 -6.37 -4.53 -16.58
C GLU A 54 -6.33 -3.07 -16.15
N VAL A 55 -5.75 -2.20 -16.99
CA VAL A 55 -5.76 -0.75 -16.80
C VAL A 55 -6.55 -0.12 -17.94
N LYS A 56 -7.61 0.62 -17.61
CA LYS A 56 -8.46 1.35 -18.57
C LYS A 56 -8.65 2.80 -18.11
N GLY A 57 -7.97 3.73 -18.77
CA GLY A 57 -8.02 5.14 -18.38
C GLY A 57 -7.43 5.34 -16.99
N ASP A 58 -8.25 5.79 -16.05
CA ASP A 58 -7.93 6.02 -14.63
C ASP A 58 -8.37 4.87 -13.70
N THR A 59 -8.76 3.73 -14.28
CA THR A 59 -9.29 2.57 -13.56
C THR A 59 -8.34 1.39 -13.65
N ILE A 60 -8.17 0.68 -12.53
CA ILE A 60 -7.40 -0.57 -12.44
C ILE A 60 -8.32 -1.67 -11.94
N ALA A 61 -8.38 -2.78 -12.68
CA ALA A 61 -9.06 -4.01 -12.27
C ALA A 61 -8.01 -5.08 -11.93
N ILE A 62 -8.09 -5.67 -10.74
CA ILE A 62 -7.19 -6.72 -10.26
C ILE A 62 -8.01 -7.99 -10.07
N THR A 63 -7.65 -9.07 -10.74
CA THR A 63 -8.24 -10.39 -10.48
C THR A 63 -7.37 -11.12 -9.46
N THR A 64 -7.97 -11.46 -8.33
CA THR A 64 -7.29 -12.16 -7.23
C THR A 64 -7.00 -13.61 -7.58
N ALA A 65 -6.10 -14.23 -6.85
CA ALA A 65 -5.84 -15.66 -6.91
C ALA A 65 -6.15 -16.30 -5.55
N PRO A 66 -6.56 -17.59 -5.54
CA PRO A 66 -6.77 -18.33 -4.29
C PRO A 66 -5.54 -18.31 -3.38
N HIS A 67 -5.77 -18.38 -2.07
CA HIS A 67 -4.76 -18.47 -1.04
C HIS A 67 -3.77 -17.30 -1.03
N THR A 68 -4.25 -16.10 -1.38
CA THR A 68 -3.49 -14.85 -1.27
C THR A 68 -3.98 -14.03 -0.07
N ASP A 69 -3.05 -13.48 0.73
CA ASP A 69 -3.39 -12.70 1.92
C ASP A 69 -2.21 -11.85 2.39
N LEU A 70 -2.49 -10.94 3.33
CA LEU A 70 -1.55 -10.23 4.18
C LEU A 70 -1.96 -10.43 5.63
N TRP A 71 -1.24 -11.29 6.35
CA TRP A 71 -1.43 -11.56 7.78
C TRP A 71 -0.12 -12.00 8.43
N GLN A 72 0.17 -11.50 9.64
CA GLN A 72 1.36 -11.85 10.39
C GLN A 72 1.02 -12.29 11.82
N ARG A 73 1.23 -13.55 12.09
CA ARG A 73 1.32 -14.28 13.38
C ARG A 73 0.11 -14.14 14.31
N THR A 74 -0.25 -12.94 14.71
CA THR A 74 -1.18 -12.66 15.82
C THR A 74 -2.33 -13.67 15.91
N TYR A 75 -2.47 -14.34 17.04
CA TYR A 75 -3.47 -15.33 17.40
C TYR A 75 -3.43 -16.62 16.56
N TYR A 76 -3.44 -16.52 15.22
CA TYR A 76 -3.51 -17.67 14.31
C TYR A 76 -2.16 -18.33 14.04
N HIS A 77 -1.04 -17.72 14.40
CA HIS A 77 0.34 -18.22 14.28
C HIS A 77 0.83 -18.47 12.84
N PHE A 78 0.02 -18.26 11.81
CA PHE A 78 0.46 -18.34 10.42
C PHE A 78 0.97 -16.99 9.90
N GLN A 79 1.65 -17.04 8.77
CA GLN A 79 2.17 -15.88 8.06
C GLN A 79 1.78 -15.99 6.60
N ASN A 80 1.09 -14.98 6.09
CA ASN A 80 0.80 -14.81 4.69
C ASN A 80 1.31 -13.44 4.23
N ASP A 81 2.09 -13.43 3.15
CA ASP A 81 2.65 -12.24 2.55
C ASP A 81 2.73 -12.40 1.03
N ASN A 82 1.59 -12.69 0.41
CA ASN A 82 1.53 -13.03 -1.01
C ASN A 82 0.41 -12.31 -1.79
N ALA A 83 -0.35 -11.42 -1.15
CA ALA A 83 -1.36 -10.62 -1.84
C ALA A 83 -0.70 -9.70 -2.89
N PRO A 84 -1.31 -9.50 -4.07
CA PRO A 84 -0.91 -8.46 -5.01
C PRO A 84 -0.97 -7.08 -4.38
N VAL A 85 0.09 -6.29 -4.58
CA VAL A 85 0.22 -4.94 -4.05
C VAL A 85 0.79 -4.03 -5.13
N LEU A 86 0.07 -2.95 -5.45
CA LEU A 86 0.46 -1.92 -6.42
C LEU A 86 0.64 -0.60 -5.69
N GLN A 87 1.82 0.00 -5.76
CA GLN A 87 2.19 1.15 -4.93
C GLN A 87 2.96 2.22 -5.68
N MET A 88 2.94 3.42 -5.14
CA MET A 88 3.87 4.50 -5.45
C MET A 88 4.74 4.81 -4.23
N LYS A 89 5.92 5.41 -4.50
CA LYS A 89 6.90 5.82 -3.49
C LYS A 89 6.80 7.32 -3.24
N THR A 90 7.03 7.73 -1.99
CA THR A 90 7.09 9.16 -1.66
C THR A 90 7.94 9.42 -0.42
N LYS A 91 8.57 10.60 -0.41
CA LYS A 91 9.16 11.23 0.77
C LYS A 91 8.27 12.32 1.35
N GLU A 92 7.11 12.63 0.69
CA GLU A 92 6.17 13.61 1.20
C GLU A 92 5.59 13.15 2.53
N LYS A 93 5.64 14.04 3.53
CA LYS A 93 5.27 13.70 4.90
C LYS A 93 3.85 14.12 5.29
N PHE A 94 3.23 14.97 4.48
CA PHE A 94 1.89 15.50 4.75
C PHE A 94 1.03 15.42 3.49
N PHE A 95 0.32 14.33 3.31
CA PHE A 95 -0.59 14.14 2.17
C PHE A 95 -1.74 13.21 2.53
N SER A 96 -2.75 13.18 1.65
CA SER A 96 -3.82 12.20 1.68
C SER A 96 -3.97 11.53 0.31
N PHE A 97 -4.05 10.22 0.29
CA PHE A 97 -4.38 9.41 -0.88
C PHE A 97 -5.83 8.93 -0.76
N VAL A 98 -6.61 9.13 -1.80
CA VAL A 98 -8.01 8.69 -1.88
C VAL A 98 -8.16 7.69 -3.03
N VAL A 99 -8.94 6.64 -2.81
CA VAL A 99 -9.31 5.66 -3.85
C VAL A 99 -10.71 5.13 -3.59
N LYS A 100 -11.48 4.91 -4.67
CA LYS A 100 -12.72 4.13 -4.66
C LYS A 100 -12.42 2.69 -5.00
N THR A 101 -12.96 1.77 -4.20
CA THR A 101 -12.96 0.33 -4.49
C THR A 101 -14.35 -0.14 -4.86
N ASP A 102 -14.45 -1.04 -5.83
CA ASP A 102 -15.65 -1.80 -6.16
C ASP A 102 -15.32 -3.29 -5.98
N PHE A 103 -16.04 -3.92 -5.06
CA PHE A 103 -15.91 -5.32 -4.69
C PHE A 103 -17.22 -6.10 -4.92
N THR A 104 -18.02 -5.66 -5.89
CA THR A 104 -19.31 -6.29 -6.26
C THR A 104 -19.17 -7.79 -6.51
N GLN A 105 -18.01 -8.22 -7.01
CA GLN A 105 -17.74 -9.62 -7.35
C GLN A 105 -17.21 -10.46 -6.17
N SER A 106 -16.94 -9.88 -5.01
CA SER A 106 -16.57 -10.66 -3.82
C SER A 106 -17.74 -11.56 -3.41
N HIS A 107 -17.46 -12.83 -3.13
CA HIS A 107 -18.49 -13.84 -2.91
C HIS A 107 -18.07 -14.97 -1.96
N GLN A 108 -16.79 -15.03 -1.61
CA GLN A 108 -16.24 -16.00 -0.70
C GLN A 108 -15.67 -15.30 0.52
N ARG A 109 -15.76 -15.95 1.67
CA ARG A 109 -15.23 -15.44 2.94
C ARG A 109 -13.82 -14.92 2.78
N PHE A 110 -13.56 -13.74 3.34
CA PHE A 110 -12.31 -13.00 3.29
C PHE A 110 -11.89 -12.44 1.92
N ASP A 111 -12.67 -12.61 0.84
CA ASP A 111 -12.43 -11.83 -0.37
C ASP A 111 -12.37 -10.36 -0.03
N GLN A 112 -11.28 -9.67 -0.36
CA GLN A 112 -11.05 -8.31 0.09
C GLN A 112 -10.23 -7.48 -0.89
N CYS A 113 -10.49 -6.18 -0.90
CA CYS A 113 -9.66 -5.20 -1.58
C CYS A 113 -9.73 -3.85 -0.88
N GLY A 114 -8.67 -3.06 -1.02
CA GLY A 114 -8.61 -1.77 -0.36
C GLY A 114 -7.29 -1.05 -0.55
N ILE A 115 -6.97 -0.22 0.43
CA ILE A 115 -5.71 0.52 0.48
C ILE A 115 -4.66 -0.25 1.27
N VAL A 116 -3.40 0.04 0.95
CA VAL A 116 -2.25 -0.53 1.64
C VAL A 116 -1.09 0.48 1.68
N MET A 117 -0.37 0.51 2.79
CA MET A 117 1.01 0.95 2.88
C MET A 117 1.84 -0.28 3.21
N TYR A 118 2.72 -0.70 2.32
CA TYR A 118 3.52 -1.90 2.50
C TYR A 118 5.00 -1.54 2.41
N LEU A 119 5.71 -1.65 3.53
CA LEU A 119 7.14 -1.40 3.62
C LEU A 119 7.93 -2.69 3.40
N ASP A 120 7.58 -3.72 4.13
CA ASP A 120 8.12 -5.08 4.05
C ASP A 120 7.13 -6.10 4.64
N SER A 121 7.49 -7.39 4.67
CA SER A 121 6.63 -8.47 5.16
C SER A 121 6.21 -8.35 6.63
N GLU A 122 6.95 -7.61 7.43
CA GLU A 122 6.69 -7.45 8.86
C GLU A 122 6.13 -6.08 9.26
N ASN A 123 6.05 -5.14 8.28
CA ASN A 123 5.65 -3.76 8.53
C ASN A 123 4.77 -3.24 7.39
N TRP A 124 3.46 -3.23 7.63
CA TRP A 124 2.48 -2.74 6.67
C TRP A 124 1.16 -2.36 7.36
N LEU A 125 0.36 -1.56 6.66
CA LEU A 125 -0.94 -1.09 7.08
C LEU A 125 -1.93 -1.30 5.93
N LYS A 126 -3.10 -1.89 6.19
CA LYS A 126 -4.17 -2.06 5.19
C LYS A 126 -5.53 -1.63 5.73
N GLY A 127 -6.42 -1.21 4.84
CA GLY A 127 -7.84 -0.97 5.11
C GLY A 127 -8.69 -1.51 3.98
N SER A 128 -9.75 -2.28 4.30
CA SER A 128 -10.58 -2.97 3.32
C SER A 128 -11.98 -3.26 3.83
N VAL A 129 -12.85 -3.66 2.92
CA VAL A 129 -14.00 -4.49 3.22
C VAL A 129 -13.62 -5.94 2.93
N GLU A 130 -13.94 -6.84 3.85
CA GLU A 130 -13.73 -8.28 3.75
C GLU A 130 -15.10 -8.98 3.75
N TYR A 131 -15.42 -9.71 2.69
CA TYR A 131 -16.67 -10.44 2.58
C TYR A 131 -16.75 -11.53 3.66
N GLU A 132 -17.87 -11.65 4.37
CA GLU A 132 -18.10 -12.73 5.33
C GLU A 132 -19.20 -13.67 4.84
N ASN A 133 -20.37 -13.15 4.51
CA ASN A 133 -21.51 -13.89 4.00
C ASN A 133 -22.55 -12.95 3.36
N ASP A 134 -23.70 -13.48 2.97
CA ASP A 134 -24.76 -12.71 2.29
C ASP A 134 -25.50 -11.70 3.21
N GLU A 135 -25.27 -11.73 4.52
CA GLU A 135 -25.92 -10.84 5.49
C GLU A 135 -25.00 -9.65 5.83
N PHE A 136 -23.72 -9.90 6.05
CA PHE A 136 -22.76 -8.87 6.45
C PHE A 136 -21.36 -9.14 5.93
N GLN A 137 -20.53 -8.12 6.04
CA GLN A 137 -19.11 -8.13 5.74
C GLN A 137 -18.36 -7.25 6.74
N HIS A 138 -17.05 -7.40 6.81
CA HIS A 138 -16.23 -6.67 7.75
C HIS A 138 -15.57 -5.45 7.07
N LEU A 139 -15.95 -4.25 7.49
CA LEU A 139 -15.14 -3.05 7.22
C LEU A 139 -14.03 -3.02 8.26
N GLY A 140 -12.78 -3.16 7.83
CA GLY A 140 -11.68 -3.36 8.75
C GLY A 140 -10.37 -2.70 8.35
N SER A 141 -9.46 -2.69 9.30
CA SER A 141 -8.08 -2.27 9.10
C SER A 141 -7.12 -3.14 9.88
N VAL A 142 -5.94 -3.37 9.33
CA VAL A 142 -4.86 -4.11 9.99
C VAL A 142 -3.60 -3.26 10.00
N ALA A 143 -3.00 -3.08 11.16
CA ALA A 143 -1.68 -2.52 11.31
C ALA A 143 -0.70 -3.63 11.73
N THR A 144 0.30 -3.90 10.92
CA THR A 144 1.34 -4.87 11.22
C THR A 144 2.63 -4.14 11.52
N ASN A 145 3.11 -4.28 12.74
CA ASN A 145 4.38 -3.76 13.21
C ASN A 145 5.24 -4.89 13.74
N LYS A 146 6.49 -4.98 13.29
CA LYS A 146 7.46 -5.99 13.73
C LYS A 146 6.89 -7.42 13.64
N GLY A 147 6.13 -7.69 12.58
CA GLY A 147 5.59 -9.01 12.28
C GLY A 147 4.41 -9.46 13.14
N TYR A 148 3.69 -8.54 13.76
CA TYR A 148 2.42 -8.84 14.46
C TYR A 148 1.30 -7.95 13.96
N SER A 149 0.22 -8.58 13.49
CA SER A 149 -0.96 -7.91 12.96
C SER A 149 -1.93 -7.53 14.07
N ASP A 150 -2.41 -6.30 14.05
CA ASP A 150 -3.46 -5.75 14.89
C ASP A 150 -4.67 -5.44 14.01
N TRP A 151 -5.74 -6.20 14.17
CA TRP A 151 -6.94 -6.14 13.34
C TRP A 151 -8.14 -5.58 14.11
N ALA A 152 -8.80 -4.58 13.52
CA ALA A 152 -10.05 -4.01 14.01
C ALA A 152 -11.10 -4.03 12.92
N THR A 153 -12.35 -4.40 13.26
CA THR A 153 -13.46 -4.51 12.32
C THR A 153 -14.76 -3.92 12.85
N THR A 154 -15.62 -3.54 11.91
CA THR A 154 -17.03 -3.21 12.14
C THR A 154 -17.87 -3.96 11.10
N ALA A 155 -18.95 -4.61 11.53
CA ALA A 155 -19.86 -5.24 10.60
C ALA A 155 -20.65 -4.18 9.82
N ILE A 156 -20.72 -4.36 8.51
CA ILE A 156 -21.54 -3.55 7.60
C ILE A 156 -22.41 -4.47 6.74
N PRO A 157 -23.54 -3.97 6.18
CA PRO A 157 -24.42 -4.78 5.34
C PRO A 157 -23.68 -5.35 4.11
N ALA A 158 -24.02 -6.57 3.71
CA ALA A 158 -23.42 -7.22 2.53
C ALA A 158 -23.82 -6.60 1.19
N ASP A 159 -24.85 -5.75 1.14
CA ASP A 159 -25.27 -5.02 -0.03
C ASP A 159 -24.43 -3.76 -0.32
N VAL A 160 -23.56 -3.32 0.59
CA VAL A 160 -22.52 -2.34 0.31
C VAL A 160 -21.50 -2.98 -0.64
N LYS A 161 -21.35 -2.42 -1.84
CA LYS A 161 -20.48 -2.99 -2.90
C LYS A 161 -19.36 -2.07 -3.34
N THR A 162 -19.34 -0.84 -2.84
CA THR A 162 -18.27 0.13 -3.10
C THR A 162 -17.88 0.84 -1.81
N MET A 163 -16.62 1.23 -1.70
CA MET A 163 -16.11 2.01 -0.59
C MET A 163 -14.99 2.92 -1.07
N TRP A 164 -15.01 4.18 -0.63
CA TRP A 164 -13.86 5.07 -0.75
C TRP A 164 -13.02 4.95 0.52
N TYR A 165 -11.72 4.89 0.32
CA TYR A 165 -10.74 4.99 1.41
C TYR A 165 -9.93 6.25 1.25
N ARG A 166 -9.57 6.84 2.39
CA ARG A 166 -8.57 7.90 2.47
C ARG A 166 -7.47 7.47 3.43
N PHE A 167 -6.25 7.42 2.92
CA PHE A 167 -5.03 7.18 3.67
C PHE A 167 -4.31 8.52 3.82
N SER A 168 -4.06 8.96 5.05
CA SER A 168 -3.35 10.20 5.33
C SER A 168 -2.07 9.91 6.10
N ARG A 169 -0.99 10.60 5.71
CA ARG A 169 0.31 10.59 6.40
C ARG A 169 0.53 11.92 7.11
N ARG A 170 0.99 11.85 8.36
CA ARG A 170 1.64 12.93 9.11
C ARG A 170 2.90 12.37 9.76
N GLU A 171 4.07 12.70 9.21
CA GLU A 171 5.37 12.14 9.59
C GLU A 171 5.35 10.60 9.53
N ASP A 172 5.43 9.92 10.68
CA ASP A 172 5.41 8.47 10.82
C ASP A 172 4.08 7.94 11.38
N ASP A 173 3.07 8.81 11.43
CA ASP A 173 1.72 8.51 11.87
C ASP A 173 0.74 8.51 10.69
N TYR A 174 -0.24 7.62 10.77
CA TYR A 174 -1.15 7.35 9.66
C TYR A 174 -2.59 7.31 10.13
N CYS A 175 -3.47 7.86 9.31
CA CYS A 175 -4.91 7.76 9.48
C CYS A 175 -5.53 7.05 8.28
N ILE A 176 -6.40 6.06 8.55
CA ILE A 176 -7.28 5.47 7.55
C ILE A 176 -8.70 5.91 7.84
N GLU A 177 -9.38 6.38 6.81
CA GLU A 177 -10.78 6.76 6.85
C GLU A 177 -11.52 6.07 5.71
N CYS A 178 -12.83 5.88 5.87
CA CYS A 178 -13.72 5.31 4.85
C CYS A 178 -14.91 6.23 4.57
N SER A 179 -15.51 6.06 3.39
CA SER A 179 -16.72 6.77 2.97
C SER A 179 -17.54 5.93 2.00
N GLN A 180 -18.86 5.98 2.09
CA GLN A 180 -19.76 5.35 1.12
C GLN A 180 -20.16 6.29 -0.03
N ASP A 181 -19.93 7.60 0.11
CA ASP A 181 -20.31 8.62 -0.87
C ASP A 181 -19.10 9.36 -1.50
N GLY A 182 -17.88 9.10 -0.99
CA GLY A 182 -16.66 9.79 -1.43
C GLY A 182 -16.51 11.24 -0.94
N VAL A 183 -17.43 11.70 -0.10
CA VAL A 183 -17.49 13.08 0.43
C VAL A 183 -17.33 13.10 1.95
N ASN A 184 -18.15 12.31 2.64
CA ASN A 184 -18.18 12.24 4.09
C ASN A 184 -17.32 11.07 4.56
N PHE A 185 -16.15 11.37 5.12
CA PHE A 185 -15.20 10.37 5.59
C PHE A 185 -15.29 10.19 7.11
N SER A 186 -15.25 8.94 7.54
CA SER A 186 -15.22 8.54 8.96
C SER A 186 -13.92 7.81 9.26
N GLN A 187 -13.32 8.12 10.42
CA GLN A 187 -12.08 7.49 10.85
C GLN A 187 -12.28 6.00 11.13
N MET A 188 -11.41 5.16 10.57
CA MET A 188 -11.30 3.74 10.86
C MET A 188 -10.15 3.46 11.84
N ARG A 189 -8.99 4.10 11.65
CA ARG A 189 -7.78 3.86 12.44
C ARG A 189 -6.85 5.06 12.42
N ILE A 190 -6.22 5.30 13.56
CA ILE A 190 -4.97 6.06 13.67
C ILE A 190 -3.91 5.09 14.19
N CYS A 191 -2.72 5.10 13.61
CA CYS A 191 -1.62 4.26 14.09
C CYS A 191 -0.26 4.87 13.76
N HIS A 192 0.74 4.44 14.53
CA HIS A 192 2.15 4.71 14.29
C HIS A 192 2.82 3.52 13.62
N MET A 193 3.74 3.76 12.68
CA MET A 193 4.51 2.70 12.03
C MET A 193 5.99 2.84 12.35
N TYR A 194 6.48 1.99 13.25
CA TYR A 194 7.85 2.04 13.77
C TYR A 194 8.94 1.84 12.71
N ALA A 195 8.62 1.17 11.61
CA ALA A 195 9.53 0.94 10.49
C ALA A 195 9.42 2.01 9.40
N ALA A 196 8.55 3.00 9.56
CA ALA A 196 8.44 4.07 8.59
C ALA A 196 9.76 4.84 8.51
N ALA A 197 10.25 4.98 7.29
CA ALA A 197 11.45 5.72 6.95
C ALA A 197 11.09 7.06 6.31
N GLU A 198 12.10 7.82 5.88
CA GLU A 198 11.88 9.02 5.09
C GLU A 198 11.02 8.73 3.87
N GLU A 199 11.31 7.65 3.12
CA GLU A 199 10.52 7.16 1.99
C GLU A 199 9.58 6.05 2.42
N ILE A 200 8.31 6.14 2.02
CA ILE A 200 7.30 5.09 2.19
C ILE A 200 6.73 4.67 0.84
N GLN A 201 6.02 3.54 0.82
CA GLN A 201 5.26 3.05 -0.32
C GLN A 201 3.80 2.84 0.10
N PHE A 202 2.86 3.30 -0.71
CA PHE A 202 1.42 3.16 -0.47
C PHE A 202 0.66 2.99 -1.78
N GLY A 203 -0.53 2.43 -1.71
CA GLY A 203 -1.36 2.21 -2.89
C GLY A 203 -2.54 1.30 -2.61
N ILE A 204 -2.72 0.28 -3.44
CA ILE A 204 -3.88 -0.61 -3.45
C ILE A 204 -3.47 -2.08 -3.39
N TYR A 205 -4.37 -2.92 -2.88
CA TYR A 205 -4.22 -4.37 -2.86
C TYR A 205 -5.56 -5.08 -3.03
N ALA A 206 -5.52 -6.33 -3.45
CA ALA A 206 -6.67 -7.24 -3.45
C ALA A 206 -6.20 -8.68 -3.19
N CYS A 207 -6.99 -9.47 -2.48
CA CYS A 207 -6.68 -10.87 -2.24
C CYS A 207 -7.92 -11.74 -1.96
N SER A 208 -7.73 -13.05 -2.10
CA SER A 208 -8.71 -14.10 -1.78
C SER A 208 -8.01 -15.16 -0.92
N PRO A 209 -8.14 -15.09 0.42
CA PRO A 209 -7.49 -16.02 1.34
C PRO A 209 -7.96 -17.47 1.21
N GLU A 210 -9.22 -17.69 0.85
CA GLU A 210 -9.79 -19.01 0.62
C GLU A 210 -9.63 -19.48 -0.85
N GLU A 211 -10.25 -20.59 -1.22
CA GLU A 211 -10.31 -21.11 -2.61
C GLU A 211 -11.29 -20.24 -3.43
N SER A 212 -10.88 -19.03 -3.75
CA SER A 212 -11.68 -18.02 -4.44
C SER A 212 -10.86 -17.17 -5.38
N SER A 213 -11.56 -16.51 -6.29
CA SER A 213 -11.02 -15.47 -7.16
C SER A 213 -12.14 -14.50 -7.52
N PHE A 214 -11.92 -13.20 -7.35
CA PHE A 214 -12.83 -12.15 -7.79
C PHE A 214 -12.06 -11.01 -8.45
N THR A 215 -12.78 -10.15 -9.16
CA THR A 215 -12.17 -8.94 -9.74
C THR A 215 -12.54 -7.73 -8.90
N ALA A 216 -11.53 -7.13 -8.27
CA ALA A 216 -11.61 -5.85 -7.57
C ALA A 216 -11.34 -4.72 -8.54
N VAL A 217 -12.14 -3.63 -8.49
CA VAL A 217 -11.94 -2.46 -9.36
C VAL A 217 -11.62 -1.24 -8.52
N PHE A 218 -10.59 -0.51 -8.94
CA PHE A 218 -10.10 0.70 -8.28
C PHE A 218 -10.22 1.89 -9.23
N SER A 219 -10.80 2.98 -8.75
CA SER A 219 -11.03 4.22 -9.50
C SER A 219 -10.93 5.45 -8.59
N ASP A 220 -11.14 6.63 -9.14
CA ASP A 220 -11.13 7.90 -8.41
C ASP A 220 -9.87 8.13 -7.56
N MET A 221 -8.72 7.61 -8.02
CA MET A 221 -7.45 7.75 -7.29
C MET A 221 -6.93 9.18 -7.35
N LYS A 222 -6.69 9.76 -6.18
CA LYS A 222 -6.22 11.14 -6.03
C LYS A 222 -5.25 11.30 -4.87
N ILE A 223 -4.32 12.24 -5.05
CA ILE A 223 -3.48 12.77 -3.97
C ILE A 223 -3.98 14.19 -3.64
N ASN A 224 -4.15 14.46 -2.37
CA ASN A 224 -4.55 15.77 -1.85
C ASN A 224 -3.59 16.21 -0.75
N GLU A 225 -3.63 17.51 -0.43
CA GLU A 225 -3.06 17.98 0.82
C GLU A 225 -3.63 17.17 1.99
N CYS A 226 -2.87 17.05 3.06
CA CYS A 226 -3.24 16.22 4.20
C CYS A 226 -4.60 16.65 4.77
N ALA A 227 -5.61 15.83 4.56
CA ALA A 227 -6.99 16.07 5.02
C ALA A 227 -7.22 15.60 6.47
N TRP A 228 -6.28 14.86 7.07
CA TRP A 228 -6.35 14.45 8.46
C TRP A 228 -6.12 15.66 9.37
N LYS A 229 -7.18 16.08 10.04
CA LYS A 229 -7.18 17.22 10.97
C LYS A 229 -7.20 16.72 12.40
N ALA A 230 -6.57 17.49 13.29
CA ALA A 230 -6.71 17.28 14.72
C ALA A 230 -8.17 17.44 15.16
N HIS A 231 -8.56 16.71 16.19
CA HIS A 231 -9.84 16.95 16.87
C HIS A 231 -9.88 18.34 17.49
N ASP A 232 -11.08 18.90 17.66
CA ASP A 232 -11.27 20.21 18.28
C ASP A 232 -10.55 20.30 19.64
N GLY A 233 -9.71 21.31 19.78
CA GLY A 233 -8.91 21.53 21.01
C GLY A 233 -7.66 20.64 21.15
N GLN A 234 -7.37 19.79 20.16
CA GLN A 234 -6.18 18.94 20.12
C GLN A 234 -5.39 19.25 18.84
N GLN A 235 -4.55 20.25 18.88
CA GLN A 235 -3.62 20.49 17.76
C GLN A 235 -2.37 19.64 18.00
N PRO A 236 -1.94 18.84 16.99
CA PRO A 236 -0.61 18.25 17.03
C PRO A 236 0.41 19.37 17.13
N ASP A 237 1.45 19.18 17.91
CA ASP A 237 2.59 20.08 17.92
C ASP A 237 3.16 20.17 16.49
N GLU A 238 3.31 21.40 15.98
CA GLU A 238 3.91 21.68 14.67
C GLU A 238 5.44 21.60 14.72
#